data_10b828aa96084e7374fc47f179ea21b5
#
_entry.id   10b828aa96084e7374fc47f179ea21b5
#
_cell.length_a   1.000
_cell.length_b   1.000
_cell.length_c   1.000
_cell.angle_alpha   90.00
_cell.angle_beta   90.00
_cell.angle_gamma   90.00
#
_symmetry.space_group_name_H-M   'P 1'
#
loop_
_entity.id
_entity.type
_entity.pdbx_description
1 polymer ?
#
loop_
_entity_poly.entity_id
_entity_poly.type
_entity_poly.pdbx_seq_one_letter_code
_entity_poly.pdbx_strand_id
1 'polypeptide(L)'
;IAGLQVTESGSITYINEDGSSEELIGKDPRKIMDMGVALSFVPEDRLGMGLVGDMDLTDNMMLRSFRNGRSMFTDRKAPKDLAQTVVNDLEVVTPGLSTPVRRLSGGNVQKVLVGREISSCPTVLMTAYAVRGLDINSSYTIYNLINEQKEKGSAVIFVGEDLDVLLELADRILVVCGGEV
;
A
#
# COMPACT_ATOMS: atom_id res chain seq x y z
N ILE A 1 1.29 -9.88 -10.53
CA ILE A 1 2.04 -8.60 -10.66
C ILE A 1 3.25 -8.62 -9.70
N ALA A 2 3.03 -8.88 -8.42
CA ALA A 2 4.10 -8.83 -7.40
C ALA A 2 5.15 -9.97 -7.51
N GLY A 3 4.96 -10.95 -8.37
CA GLY A 3 5.86 -12.10 -8.50
C GLY A 3 5.79 -13.11 -7.35
N LEU A 4 4.77 -13.03 -6.50
CA LEU A 4 4.60 -13.90 -5.32
C LEU A 4 3.91 -15.24 -5.65
N GLN A 5 3.22 -15.30 -6.77
CA GLN A 5 2.50 -16.48 -7.26
C GLN A 5 2.97 -16.80 -8.68
N VAL A 6 3.09 -18.07 -8.98
CA VAL A 6 3.39 -18.52 -10.36
C VAL A 6 2.15 -18.33 -11.22
N THR A 7 2.30 -17.65 -12.35
CA THR A 7 1.23 -17.47 -13.33
C THR A 7 1.29 -18.64 -14.31
N GLU A 8 0.17 -19.35 -14.48
CA GLU A 8 0.11 -20.56 -15.33
C GLU A 8 0.06 -20.19 -16.81
N SER A 9 -0.60 -19.08 -17.17
CA SER A 9 -0.71 -18.64 -18.58
C SER A 9 -1.06 -17.15 -18.65
N GLY A 10 -0.97 -16.57 -19.83
CA GLY A 10 -1.25 -15.17 -20.10
C GLY A 10 0.01 -14.32 -20.12
N SER A 11 -0.14 -13.01 -19.97
CA SER A 11 0.98 -12.05 -19.94
C SER A 11 0.66 -10.87 -19.01
N ILE A 12 1.67 -10.36 -18.32
CA ILE A 12 1.59 -9.14 -17.50
C ILE A 12 2.72 -8.23 -17.95
N THR A 13 2.37 -7.24 -18.73
CA THR A 13 3.35 -6.33 -19.34
C THR A 13 3.40 -5.00 -18.58
N TYR A 14 4.58 -4.60 -18.15
CA TYR A 14 4.85 -3.26 -17.64
C TYR A 14 5.31 -2.37 -18.81
N ILE A 15 4.69 -1.22 -18.96
CA ILE A 15 5.03 -0.24 -19.97
C ILE A 15 5.76 0.92 -19.29
N ASN A 16 7.01 1.13 -19.67
CA ASN A 16 7.84 2.23 -19.18
C ASN A 16 7.41 3.59 -19.76
N GLU A 17 7.86 4.69 -19.18
CA GLU A 17 7.58 6.05 -19.68
C GLU A 17 8.11 6.29 -21.10
N ASP A 18 9.18 5.63 -21.48
CA ASP A 18 9.77 5.68 -22.84
C ASP A 18 9.00 4.85 -23.88
N GLY A 19 7.92 4.18 -23.49
CA GLY A 19 7.10 3.29 -24.31
C GLY A 19 7.68 1.89 -24.49
N SER A 20 8.82 1.57 -23.91
CA SER A 20 9.32 0.19 -23.88
C SER A 20 8.46 -0.67 -22.98
N SER A 21 8.37 -1.94 -23.28
CA SER A 21 7.54 -2.89 -22.52
C SER A 21 8.34 -4.07 -22.03
N GLU A 22 8.05 -4.50 -20.80
CA GLU A 22 8.70 -5.63 -20.18
C GLU A 22 7.68 -6.62 -19.59
N GLU A 23 7.91 -7.91 -19.81
CA GLU A 23 7.09 -8.99 -19.27
C GLU A 23 7.45 -9.22 -17.79
N LEU A 24 6.45 -9.25 -16.91
CA LEU A 24 6.63 -9.49 -15.47
C LEU A 24 6.51 -10.96 -15.06
N ILE A 25 5.82 -11.79 -15.88
CA ILE A 25 5.64 -13.21 -15.56
C ILE A 25 6.99 -13.93 -15.52
N GLY A 26 7.16 -14.77 -14.50
CA GLY A 26 8.39 -15.54 -14.29
C GLY A 26 9.55 -14.77 -13.66
N LYS A 27 9.35 -13.47 -13.37
CA LYS A 27 10.33 -12.67 -12.64
C LYS A 27 10.07 -12.74 -11.13
N ASP A 28 11.15 -12.80 -10.35
CA ASP A 28 11.04 -12.71 -8.90
C ASP A 28 10.74 -11.27 -8.46
N PRO A 29 10.20 -11.06 -7.23
CA PRO A 29 9.81 -9.74 -6.75
C PRO A 29 10.94 -8.70 -6.79
N ARG A 30 12.21 -9.10 -6.60
CA ARG A 30 13.35 -8.18 -6.64
C ARG A 30 13.59 -7.66 -8.04
N LYS A 31 13.57 -8.56 -9.05
CA LYS A 31 13.72 -8.16 -10.44
C LYS A 31 12.62 -7.21 -10.87
N ILE A 32 11.37 -7.47 -10.44
CA ILE A 32 10.24 -6.57 -10.70
C ILE A 32 10.49 -5.18 -10.10
N MET A 33 10.99 -5.11 -8.86
CA MET A 33 11.38 -3.83 -8.23
C MET A 33 12.53 -3.14 -8.95
N ASP A 34 13.56 -3.89 -9.38
CA ASP A 34 14.73 -3.35 -10.10
C ASP A 34 14.34 -2.77 -11.48
N MET A 35 13.23 -3.21 -12.04
CA MET A 35 12.64 -2.69 -13.28
C MET A 35 11.85 -1.38 -13.07
N GLY A 36 11.82 -0.85 -11.86
CA GLY A 36 11.09 0.38 -11.53
C GLY A 36 9.64 0.18 -11.09
N VAL A 37 9.16 -1.06 -10.98
CA VAL A 37 7.81 -1.34 -10.47
C VAL A 37 7.81 -1.26 -8.95
N ALA A 38 7.65 -0.05 -8.42
CA ALA A 38 7.50 0.20 -7.00
C ALA A 38 6.08 -0.16 -6.56
N LEU A 39 5.89 -1.41 -6.12
CA LEU A 39 4.60 -1.92 -5.66
C LEU A 39 4.38 -1.61 -4.19
N SER A 40 3.27 -0.95 -3.88
CA SER A 40 2.70 -0.85 -2.54
C SER A 40 1.45 -1.70 -2.41
N PHE A 41 1.29 -2.35 -1.27
CA PHE A 41 0.17 -3.25 -1.02
C PHE A 41 -0.50 -2.98 0.32
N VAL A 42 -1.80 -2.72 0.28
CA VAL A 42 -2.67 -2.55 1.46
C VAL A 42 -3.58 -3.78 1.54
N PRO A 43 -3.22 -4.80 2.33
CA PRO A 43 -4.02 -6.01 2.48
C PRO A 43 -5.25 -5.80 3.37
N GLU A 44 -6.21 -6.72 3.28
CA GLU A 44 -7.37 -6.78 4.16
C GLU A 44 -6.93 -7.04 5.62
N ASP A 45 -6.03 -7.99 5.83
CA ASP A 45 -5.46 -8.28 7.15
C ASP A 45 -4.35 -7.28 7.49
N ARG A 46 -4.74 -6.24 8.20
CA ARG A 46 -3.89 -5.09 8.54
C ARG A 46 -2.71 -5.47 9.42
N LEU A 47 -2.92 -6.35 10.39
CA LEU A 47 -1.94 -6.71 11.42
C LEU A 47 -1.25 -8.05 11.19
N GLY A 48 -1.81 -8.91 10.33
CA GLY A 48 -1.18 -10.17 9.94
C GLY A 48 -0.29 -10.05 8.70
N MET A 49 -0.66 -9.17 7.77
CA MET A 49 0.04 -9.01 6.50
C MET A 49 0.55 -7.59 6.23
N GLY A 50 -0.13 -6.58 6.79
CA GLY A 50 0.18 -5.17 6.52
C GLY A 50 1.25 -4.60 7.46
N LEU A 51 0.95 -4.58 8.74
CA LEU A 51 1.79 -4.03 9.81
C LEU A 51 2.17 -5.12 10.82
N VAL A 52 3.26 -4.91 11.52
CA VAL A 52 3.64 -5.78 12.65
C VAL A 52 3.04 -5.22 13.93
N GLY A 53 2.02 -5.90 14.47
CA GLY A 53 1.18 -5.41 15.57
C GLY A 53 1.95 -5.03 16.84
N ASP A 54 3.01 -5.76 17.17
CA ASP A 54 3.83 -5.53 18.36
C ASP A 54 4.89 -4.43 18.20
N MET A 55 5.18 -4.04 16.96
CA MET A 55 6.08 -2.92 16.67
C MET A 55 5.36 -1.57 16.83
N ASP A 56 6.12 -0.56 17.20
CA ASP A 56 5.63 0.82 17.25
C ASP A 56 5.47 1.44 15.84
N LEU A 57 4.96 2.67 15.78
CA LEU A 57 4.75 3.35 14.52
C LEU A 57 6.05 3.57 13.75
N THR A 58 7.12 3.98 14.46
CA THR A 58 8.44 4.23 13.86
C THR A 58 9.02 2.97 13.25
N ASP A 59 8.97 1.85 13.97
CA ASP A 59 9.50 0.58 13.50
C ASP A 59 8.71 0.05 12.30
N ASN A 60 7.38 0.22 12.30
CA ASN A 60 6.56 -0.14 11.15
C ASN A 60 6.89 0.70 9.89
N MET A 61 7.19 2.01 10.02
CA MET A 61 7.66 2.83 8.90
C MET A 61 9.03 2.35 8.41
N MET A 62 9.92 1.94 9.32
CA MET A 62 11.25 1.46 8.99
C MET A 62 11.25 0.20 8.13
N LEU A 63 10.24 -0.67 8.21
CA LEU A 63 10.15 -1.91 7.42
C LEU A 63 10.26 -1.68 5.91
N ARG A 64 9.89 -0.51 5.40
CA ARG A 64 10.01 -0.16 3.98
C ARG A 64 11.36 0.45 3.61
N SER A 65 12.09 1.02 4.58
CA SER A 65 13.28 1.84 4.31
C SER A 65 14.58 1.31 4.94
N PHE A 66 14.55 0.20 5.70
CA PHE A 66 15.71 -0.29 6.44
C PHE A 66 16.94 -0.62 5.56
N ARG A 67 16.75 -0.85 4.26
CA ARG A 67 17.82 -1.13 3.29
C ARG A 67 18.40 0.12 2.62
N ASN A 68 17.78 1.29 2.79
CA ASN A 68 18.19 2.51 2.11
C ASN A 68 19.43 3.15 2.75
N GLY A 69 19.85 2.69 3.94
CA GLY A 69 21.04 3.15 4.63
C GLY A 69 22.34 2.51 4.14
N ARG A 70 23.40 3.29 4.02
CA ARG A 70 24.79 2.81 3.72
C ARG A 70 25.57 2.43 4.97
N SER A 71 25.00 2.58 6.17
CA SER A 71 25.64 2.31 7.45
C SER A 71 25.36 0.92 7.97
N MET A 72 26.26 0.36 8.78
CA MET A 72 26.03 -0.86 9.55
C MET A 72 24.93 -0.66 10.61
N PHE A 73 24.60 0.58 10.96
CA PHE A 73 23.55 0.92 11.91
C PHE A 73 22.31 1.42 11.18
N THR A 74 21.16 0.97 11.64
CA THR A 74 19.86 1.40 11.11
C THR A 74 19.56 2.83 11.51
N ASP A 75 19.38 3.72 10.54
CA ASP A 75 18.92 5.08 10.80
C ASP A 75 17.42 5.08 11.13
N ARG A 76 17.06 5.52 12.32
CA ARG A 76 15.68 5.64 12.80
C ARG A 76 15.11 7.06 12.64
N LYS A 77 15.92 8.04 12.20
CA LYS A 77 15.44 9.42 12.08
C LYS A 77 14.39 9.55 10.98
N ALA A 78 14.74 9.15 9.77
CA ALA A 78 13.80 9.24 8.64
C ALA A 78 12.49 8.44 8.87
N PRO A 79 12.50 7.19 9.38
CA PRO A 79 11.26 6.49 9.75
C PRO A 79 10.44 7.19 10.85
N LYS A 80 11.10 7.83 11.82
CA LYS A 80 10.44 8.59 12.88
C LYS A 80 9.78 9.86 12.33
N ASP A 81 10.48 10.58 11.47
CA ASP A 81 9.95 11.78 10.82
C ASP A 81 8.75 11.42 9.93
N LEU A 82 8.84 10.30 9.18
CA LEU A 82 7.72 9.77 8.40
C LEU A 82 6.54 9.38 9.29
N ALA A 83 6.76 8.68 10.40
CA ALA A 83 5.70 8.33 11.33
C ALA A 83 5.00 9.57 11.89
N GLN A 84 5.76 10.62 12.20
CA GLN A 84 5.19 11.89 12.67
C GLN A 84 4.36 12.58 11.58
N THR A 85 4.84 12.60 10.33
CA THR A 85 4.10 13.13 9.18
C THR A 85 2.78 12.39 9.00
N VAL A 86 2.81 11.05 8.96
CA VAL A 86 1.60 10.23 8.81
C VAL A 86 0.61 10.47 9.97
N VAL A 87 1.11 10.59 11.20
CA VAL A 87 0.23 10.88 12.36
C VAL A 87 -0.45 12.23 12.22
N ASN A 88 0.28 13.26 11.78
CA ASN A 88 -0.25 14.61 11.65
C ASN A 88 -1.20 14.73 10.44
N ASP A 89 -0.77 14.27 9.27
CA ASP A 89 -1.49 14.49 8.01
C ASP A 89 -2.78 13.65 7.93
N LEU A 90 -2.76 12.45 8.54
CA LEU A 90 -3.92 11.55 8.55
C LEU A 90 -4.71 11.60 9.87
N GLU A 91 -4.36 12.52 10.76
CA GLU A 91 -5.02 12.68 12.06
C GLU A 91 -5.14 11.34 12.81
N VAL A 92 -4.01 10.62 12.92
CA VAL A 92 -3.96 9.32 13.63
C VAL A 92 -4.05 9.58 15.13
N VAL A 93 -5.09 9.06 15.77
CA VAL A 93 -5.24 9.15 17.23
C VAL A 93 -4.34 8.11 17.90
N THR A 94 -3.27 8.58 18.53
CA THR A 94 -2.29 7.74 19.22
C THR A 94 -1.72 8.44 20.44
N PRO A 95 -1.38 7.71 21.54
CA PRO A 95 -0.63 8.29 22.66
C PRO A 95 0.76 8.78 22.31
N GLY A 96 1.36 8.27 21.22
CA GLY A 96 2.69 8.64 20.76
C GLY A 96 3.28 7.63 19.78
N LEU A 97 4.40 8.00 19.12
CA LEU A 97 5.03 7.18 18.09
C LEU A 97 5.57 5.83 18.60
N SER A 98 5.85 5.71 19.89
CA SER A 98 6.29 4.46 20.55
C SER A 98 5.15 3.51 20.91
N THR A 99 3.92 3.85 20.55
CA THR A 99 2.75 2.99 20.80
C THR A 99 2.75 1.81 19.83
N PRO A 100 2.68 0.54 20.30
CA PRO A 100 2.48 -0.61 19.44
C PRO A 100 1.19 -0.47 18.62
N VAL A 101 1.25 -0.70 17.29
CA VAL A 101 0.12 -0.42 16.39
C VAL A 101 -1.12 -1.24 16.71
N ARG A 102 -0.99 -2.41 17.32
CA ARG A 102 -2.13 -3.23 17.80
C ARG A 102 -3.00 -2.54 18.86
N ARG A 103 -2.48 -1.50 19.51
CA ARG A 103 -3.23 -0.72 20.52
C ARG A 103 -4.06 0.41 19.93
N LEU A 104 -3.94 0.65 18.64
CA LEU A 104 -4.73 1.65 17.93
C LEU A 104 -6.10 1.08 17.56
N SER A 105 -7.07 1.95 17.32
CA SER A 105 -8.35 1.56 16.72
C SER A 105 -8.14 1.07 15.28
N GLY A 106 -9.06 0.28 14.75
CA GLY A 106 -8.98 -0.26 13.39
C GLY A 106 -8.80 0.83 12.32
N GLY A 107 -9.50 1.96 12.46
CA GLY A 107 -9.34 3.11 11.56
C GLY A 107 -7.93 3.72 11.63
N ASN A 108 -7.38 3.88 12.83
CA ASN A 108 -6.03 4.41 13.00
C ASN A 108 -4.95 3.43 12.50
N VAL A 109 -5.12 2.12 12.71
CA VAL A 109 -4.25 1.09 12.10
C VAL A 109 -4.25 1.23 10.58
N GLN A 110 -5.44 1.40 9.97
CA GLN A 110 -5.56 1.56 8.52
C GLN A 110 -4.88 2.83 8.01
N LYS A 111 -5.08 3.96 8.68
CA LYS A 111 -4.42 5.22 8.35
C LYS A 111 -2.88 5.08 8.39
N VAL A 112 -2.35 4.42 9.41
CA VAL A 112 -0.90 4.14 9.52
C VAL A 112 -0.41 3.26 8.37
N LEU A 113 -1.14 2.20 8.04
CA LEU A 113 -0.79 1.30 6.95
C LEU A 113 -0.81 2.02 5.59
N VAL A 114 -1.91 2.67 5.26
CA VAL A 114 -2.05 3.42 3.99
C VAL A 114 -1.02 4.53 3.90
N GLY A 115 -0.82 5.32 4.97
CA GLY A 115 0.17 6.39 5.04
C GLY A 115 1.59 5.88 4.76
N ARG A 116 1.99 4.72 5.32
CA ARG A 116 3.27 4.08 5.03
C ARG A 116 3.40 3.71 3.55
N GLU A 117 2.36 3.08 3.00
CA GLU A 117 2.42 2.56 1.63
C GLU A 117 2.45 3.69 0.58
N ILE A 118 1.65 4.74 0.74
CA ILE A 118 1.63 5.87 -0.21
C ILE A 118 2.89 6.75 -0.11
N SER A 119 3.51 6.84 1.07
CA SER A 119 4.73 7.64 1.26
C SER A 119 5.95 7.08 0.52
N SER A 120 5.88 5.85 0.03
CA SER A 120 6.91 5.26 -0.83
C SER A 120 6.83 5.72 -2.29
N CYS A 121 5.86 6.57 -2.64
CA CYS A 121 5.58 7.01 -4.01
C CYS A 121 5.50 5.83 -4.99
N PRO A 122 4.55 4.90 -4.78
CA PRO A 122 4.48 3.69 -5.59
C PRO A 122 4.10 3.98 -7.03
N THR A 123 4.65 3.23 -7.98
CA THR A 123 4.15 3.21 -9.37
C THR A 123 2.88 2.37 -9.49
N VAL A 124 2.73 1.37 -8.62
CA VAL A 124 1.53 0.52 -8.53
C VAL A 124 1.08 0.43 -7.07
N LEU A 125 -0.13 0.88 -6.80
CA LEU A 125 -0.78 0.74 -5.49
C LEU A 125 -1.88 -0.32 -5.59
N MET A 126 -1.75 -1.40 -4.83
CA MET A 126 -2.78 -2.43 -4.73
C MET A 126 -3.44 -2.34 -3.36
N THR A 127 -4.78 -2.30 -3.34
CA THR A 127 -5.55 -2.30 -2.10
C THR A 127 -6.60 -3.40 -2.14
N ALA A 128 -6.68 -4.17 -1.07
CA ALA A 128 -7.70 -5.20 -0.91
C ALA A 128 -8.56 -4.87 0.32
N TYR A 129 -9.83 -4.57 0.10
CA TYR A 129 -10.81 -4.26 1.15
C TYR A 129 -10.34 -3.18 2.14
N ALA A 130 -9.67 -2.13 1.62
CA ALA A 130 -8.98 -1.11 2.41
C ALA A 130 -9.84 -0.40 3.46
N VAL A 131 -11.15 -0.36 3.27
CA VAL A 131 -12.09 0.34 4.18
C VAL A 131 -12.99 -0.58 4.98
N ARG A 132 -12.86 -1.90 4.81
CA ARG A 132 -13.73 -2.86 5.49
C ARG A 132 -13.68 -2.69 7.01
N GLY A 133 -14.86 -2.55 7.62
CA GLY A 133 -15.00 -2.37 9.07
C GLY A 133 -14.49 -1.03 9.62
N LEU A 134 -14.39 -0.02 8.77
CA LEU A 134 -14.14 1.36 9.18
C LEU A 134 -15.44 2.13 9.31
N ASP A 135 -15.41 3.22 10.08
CA ASP A 135 -16.46 4.23 10.06
C ASP A 135 -16.43 5.04 8.75
N ILE A 136 -17.53 5.71 8.46
CA ILE A 136 -17.73 6.46 7.22
C ILE A 136 -16.61 7.50 6.99
N ASN A 137 -16.25 8.28 8.03
CA ASN A 137 -15.26 9.34 7.90
C ASN A 137 -13.87 8.78 7.59
N SER A 138 -13.47 7.70 8.29
CA SER A 138 -12.22 6.99 8.02
C SER A 138 -12.20 6.41 6.61
N SER A 139 -13.32 5.89 6.12
CA SER A 139 -13.43 5.35 4.77
C SER A 139 -13.21 6.42 3.71
N TYR A 140 -13.87 7.58 3.83
CA TYR A 140 -13.66 8.70 2.90
C TYR A 140 -12.22 9.22 2.92
N THR A 141 -11.58 9.27 4.09
CA THR A 141 -10.16 9.64 4.17
C THR A 141 -9.30 8.70 3.34
N ILE A 142 -9.51 7.38 3.44
CA ILE A 142 -8.76 6.38 2.67
C ILE A 142 -9.05 6.50 1.16
N TYR A 143 -10.30 6.70 0.77
CA TYR A 143 -10.67 6.89 -0.65
C TYR A 143 -9.98 8.13 -1.25
N ASN A 144 -9.98 9.25 -0.54
CA ASN A 144 -9.30 10.46 -1.00
C ASN A 144 -7.79 10.22 -1.18
N LEU A 145 -7.14 9.54 -0.25
CA LEU A 145 -5.72 9.20 -0.35
C LEU A 145 -5.42 8.30 -1.56
N ILE A 146 -6.30 7.34 -1.86
CA ILE A 146 -6.18 6.47 -3.03
C ILE A 146 -6.33 7.28 -4.32
N ASN A 147 -7.32 8.17 -4.40
CA ASN A 147 -7.51 9.07 -5.54
C ASN A 147 -6.32 10.01 -5.75
N GLU A 148 -5.78 10.59 -4.69
CA GLU A 148 -4.57 11.40 -4.81
C GLU A 148 -3.38 10.63 -5.39
N GLN A 149 -3.23 9.33 -5.09
CA GLN A 149 -2.17 8.53 -5.70
C GLN A 149 -2.42 8.34 -7.21
N LYS A 150 -3.69 8.11 -7.61
CA LYS A 150 -4.08 8.04 -9.02
C LYS A 150 -3.74 9.34 -9.75
N GLU A 151 -4.07 10.49 -9.18
CA GLU A 151 -3.77 11.82 -9.75
C GLU A 151 -2.26 12.08 -9.85
N LYS A 152 -1.45 11.52 -8.95
CA LYS A 152 0.02 11.56 -8.99
C LYS A 152 0.63 10.59 -10.02
N GLY A 153 -0.19 9.84 -10.75
CA GLY A 153 0.24 8.91 -11.80
C GLY A 153 0.47 7.48 -11.37
N SER A 154 0.15 7.11 -10.14
CA SER A 154 0.20 5.69 -9.71
C SER A 154 -0.92 4.89 -10.39
N ALA A 155 -0.60 3.70 -10.87
CA ALA A 155 -1.60 2.72 -11.29
C ALA A 155 -2.24 2.12 -10.03
N VAL A 156 -3.55 2.32 -9.84
CA VAL A 156 -4.27 1.83 -8.66
C VAL A 156 -5.10 0.61 -9.01
N ILE A 157 -4.89 -0.50 -8.30
CA ILE A 157 -5.72 -1.69 -8.34
C ILE A 157 -6.48 -1.77 -7.02
N PHE A 158 -7.78 -1.51 -7.08
CA PHE A 158 -8.66 -1.50 -5.92
C PHE A 158 -9.57 -2.74 -5.95
N VAL A 159 -9.49 -3.57 -4.91
CA VAL A 159 -10.39 -4.71 -4.72
C VAL A 159 -11.39 -4.37 -3.60
N GLY A 160 -12.67 -4.40 -3.92
CA GLY A 160 -13.76 -4.08 -2.99
C GLY A 160 -15.05 -4.79 -3.36
N GLU A 161 -16.01 -4.77 -2.45
CA GLU A 161 -17.33 -5.39 -2.60
C GLU A 161 -18.45 -4.35 -2.77
N ASP A 162 -18.19 -3.09 -2.45
CA ASP A 162 -19.16 -2.00 -2.55
C ASP A 162 -19.16 -1.43 -3.98
N LEU A 163 -20.22 -1.71 -4.72
CA LEU A 163 -20.33 -1.30 -6.11
C LEU A 163 -20.43 0.22 -6.27
N ASP A 164 -21.10 0.92 -5.36
CA ASP A 164 -21.25 2.38 -5.44
C ASP A 164 -19.87 3.06 -5.31
N VAL A 165 -19.06 2.57 -4.40
CA VAL A 165 -17.68 3.03 -4.23
C VAL A 165 -16.83 2.71 -5.47
N LEU A 166 -16.95 1.51 -6.02
CA LEU A 166 -16.20 1.13 -7.23
C LEU A 166 -16.57 2.00 -8.42
N LEU A 167 -17.87 2.33 -8.61
CA LEU A 167 -18.34 3.21 -9.66
C LEU A 167 -17.86 4.65 -9.51
N GLU A 168 -17.65 5.12 -8.29
CA GLU A 168 -17.16 6.47 -8.01
C GLU A 168 -15.63 6.59 -8.20
N LEU A 169 -14.86 5.57 -7.80
CA LEU A 169 -13.40 5.65 -7.76
C LEU A 169 -12.71 5.12 -9.01
N ALA A 170 -13.28 4.11 -9.67
CA ALA A 170 -12.58 3.35 -10.70
C ALA A 170 -12.84 3.89 -12.11
N ASP A 171 -11.78 3.99 -12.91
CA ASP A 171 -11.90 4.28 -14.36
C ASP A 171 -12.32 3.02 -15.14
N ARG A 172 -12.02 1.83 -14.59
CA ARG A 172 -12.39 0.52 -15.16
C ARG A 172 -12.76 -0.44 -14.03
N ILE A 173 -13.82 -1.20 -14.25
CA ILE A 173 -14.27 -2.24 -13.32
C ILE A 173 -14.17 -3.59 -14.01
N LEU A 174 -13.53 -4.55 -13.32
CA LEU A 174 -13.48 -5.95 -13.71
C LEU A 174 -14.31 -6.74 -12.69
N VAL A 175 -15.28 -7.50 -13.19
CA VAL A 175 -16.08 -8.40 -12.35
C VAL A 175 -15.54 -9.80 -12.52
N VAL A 176 -15.07 -10.41 -11.43
CA VAL A 176 -14.49 -11.76 -11.43
C VAL A 176 -15.44 -12.70 -10.71
N CYS A 177 -15.86 -13.76 -11.38
CA CYS A 177 -16.74 -14.78 -10.80
C CYS A 177 -16.28 -16.18 -11.25
N GLY A 178 -16.08 -17.08 -10.29
CA GLY A 178 -15.65 -18.45 -10.61
C GLY A 178 -14.31 -18.59 -11.34
N GLY A 179 -13.45 -17.58 -11.25
CA GLY A 179 -12.16 -17.54 -11.94
C GLY A 179 -12.21 -16.95 -13.36
N GLU A 180 -13.37 -16.45 -13.79
CA GLU A 180 -13.58 -15.79 -15.09
C GLU A 180 -13.88 -14.31 -14.90
N VAL A 181 -13.60 -13.49 -15.94
CA VAL A 181 -13.83 -12.04 -16.02
C VAL A 181 -15.01 -11.75 -16.94
#